data_668d9b91b57c8bed22cbc4cb4d65917f
#
_entry.id   668d9b91b57c8bed22cbc4cb4d65917f
#
_cell.length_a   1.000
_cell.length_b   1.000
_cell.length_c   1.000
_cell.angle_alpha   90.00
_cell.angle_beta   90.00
_cell.angle_gamma   90.00
#
_symmetry.space_group_name_H-M   'P 1'
#
loop_
_entity.id
_entity.type
_entity.pdbx_description
1 polymer ?
#
loop_
_entity_poly.entity_id
_entity_poly.type
_entity_poly.pdbx_seq_one_letter_code
_entity_poly.pdbx_strand_id
1 'polypeptide(L)'
;GALSGLKIAVLHGKQSSETKDQTMAAFAAGQIQVLIATTVIEVGVDVPNASMMVIMDADRFGVSQLHQLRGRVGRGSAPGLCLLVSSAQEDSPAMQRLNSVAATLDGFELARIDLEQRKEGDVLGRSQSGGKSHLRLLRVLRDESLIDQAREVAVKILKTDPKYTLKTDSIFLKKERKI
;
A
#
# COMPACT_ATOMS: atom_id res chain seq x y z
N GLY A 1 -10.30 24.55 23.65
CA GLY A 1 -10.72 23.68 22.54
C GLY A 1 -10.67 22.21 22.93
N ALA A 2 -11.16 21.30 22.09
CA ALA A 2 -11.24 19.87 22.40
C ALA A 2 -9.88 19.21 22.75
N LEU A 3 -8.76 19.77 22.30
CA LEU A 3 -7.40 19.30 22.59
C LEU A 3 -6.72 20.09 23.73
N SER A 4 -7.48 20.88 24.48
CA SER A 4 -6.95 21.67 25.62
C SER A 4 -6.42 20.73 26.70
N GLY A 5 -5.18 20.94 27.13
CA GLY A 5 -4.50 20.08 28.11
C GLY A 5 -3.66 18.95 27.56
N LEU A 6 -3.73 18.68 26.25
CA LEU A 6 -2.85 17.69 25.59
C LEU A 6 -1.55 18.35 25.13
N LYS A 7 -0.44 17.64 25.27
CA LYS A 7 0.85 18.04 24.68
C LYS A 7 0.85 17.68 23.20
N ILE A 8 0.95 18.68 22.36
CA ILE A 8 0.92 18.57 20.90
C ILE A 8 2.30 18.91 20.35
N ALA A 9 2.79 18.12 19.41
CA ALA A 9 3.99 18.43 18.65
C ALA A 9 3.70 18.40 17.15
N VAL A 10 4.53 19.12 16.40
CA VAL A 10 4.47 19.18 14.93
C VAL A 10 5.74 18.56 14.35
N LEU A 11 5.59 17.76 13.32
CA LEU A 11 6.69 17.11 12.60
C LEU A 11 6.55 17.38 11.09
N HIS A 12 7.58 17.96 10.48
CA HIS A 12 7.58 18.25 9.05
C HIS A 12 8.96 18.14 8.41
N GLY A 13 9.01 18.08 7.07
CA GLY A 13 10.24 17.82 6.31
C GLY A 13 11.37 18.82 6.49
N LYS A 14 11.05 20.07 6.84
CA LYS A 14 12.05 21.15 7.02
C LYS A 14 12.80 21.12 8.35
N GLN A 15 12.40 20.28 9.30
CA GLN A 15 13.10 20.12 10.58
C GLN A 15 14.37 19.29 10.39
N SER A 16 15.37 19.53 11.28
CA SER A 16 16.58 18.69 11.32
C SER A 16 16.23 17.24 11.71
N SER A 17 17.08 16.29 11.33
CA SER A 17 16.91 14.88 11.72
C SER A 17 16.89 14.73 13.23
N GLU A 18 17.78 15.43 13.93
CA GLU A 18 17.85 15.40 15.39
C GLU A 18 16.54 15.84 16.05
N THR A 19 15.94 16.96 15.59
CA THR A 19 14.64 17.44 16.11
C THR A 19 13.54 16.42 15.84
N LYS A 20 13.54 15.79 14.67
CA LYS A 20 12.56 14.75 14.34
C LYS A 20 12.70 13.54 15.26
N ASP A 21 13.91 13.06 15.47
CA ASP A 21 14.19 11.90 16.31
C ASP A 21 13.81 12.16 17.78
N GLN A 22 14.14 13.33 18.31
CA GLN A 22 13.74 13.75 19.66
C GLN A 22 12.22 13.83 19.81
N THR A 23 11.52 14.42 18.82
CA THR A 23 10.06 14.53 18.83
C THR A 23 9.41 13.15 18.77
N MET A 24 9.92 12.26 17.93
CA MET A 24 9.42 10.89 17.82
C MET A 24 9.67 10.07 19.08
N ALA A 25 10.83 10.20 19.69
CA ALA A 25 11.14 9.54 20.96
C ALA A 25 10.20 10.01 22.08
N ALA A 26 9.94 11.31 22.17
CA ALA A 26 9.01 11.88 23.14
C ALA A 26 7.56 11.43 22.90
N PHE A 27 7.15 11.27 21.64
CA PHE A 27 5.84 10.74 21.28
C PHE A 27 5.73 9.25 21.63
N ALA A 28 6.74 8.44 21.30
CA ALA A 28 6.80 7.02 21.64
C ALA A 28 6.82 6.79 23.18
N ALA A 29 7.44 7.69 23.94
CA ALA A 29 7.43 7.67 25.40
C ALA A 29 6.12 8.17 26.04
N GLY A 30 5.11 8.59 25.23
CA GLY A 30 3.83 9.13 25.74
C GLY A 30 3.93 10.53 26.35
N GLN A 31 5.07 11.20 26.22
CA GLN A 31 5.26 12.58 26.67
C GLN A 31 4.51 13.58 25.79
N ILE A 32 4.26 13.23 24.54
CA ILE A 32 3.43 13.93 23.56
C ILE A 32 2.23 13.07 23.28
N GLN A 33 1.02 13.60 23.37
CA GLN A 33 -0.24 12.88 23.17
C GLN A 33 -0.77 13.05 21.75
N VAL A 34 -0.42 14.15 21.08
CA VAL A 34 -0.86 14.40 19.68
C VAL A 34 0.33 14.81 18.84
N LEU A 35 0.54 14.07 17.77
CA LEU A 35 1.56 14.38 16.77
C LEU A 35 0.89 14.83 15.47
N ILE A 36 1.13 16.07 15.07
CA ILE A 36 0.69 16.61 13.78
C ILE A 36 1.86 16.49 12.81
N ALA A 37 1.67 15.74 11.74
CA ALA A 37 2.76 15.45 10.83
C ALA A 37 2.38 15.63 9.37
N THR A 38 3.33 16.07 8.55
CA THR A 38 3.23 15.95 7.11
C THR A 38 3.65 14.54 6.66
N THR A 39 3.45 14.20 5.38
CA THR A 39 3.74 12.88 4.78
C THR A 39 5.16 12.32 5.00
N VAL A 40 6.02 13.07 5.66
CA VAL A 40 7.42 12.70 5.99
C VAL A 40 7.53 11.49 6.91
N ILE A 41 6.42 11.06 7.55
CA ILE A 41 6.39 9.90 8.47
C ILE A 41 6.16 8.57 7.71
N GLU A 42 6.22 8.55 6.41
CA GLU A 42 6.02 7.33 5.62
C GLU A 42 7.05 6.22 5.92
N VAL A 43 8.22 6.56 6.47
CA VAL A 43 9.32 5.59 6.59
C VAL A 43 9.79 5.42 8.04
N GLY A 44 9.61 4.22 8.56
CA GLY A 44 10.53 3.66 9.56
C GLY A 44 10.22 3.88 11.03
N VAL A 45 9.19 4.64 11.42
CA VAL A 45 8.90 4.83 12.84
C VAL A 45 7.68 4.02 13.27
N ASP A 46 7.94 3.03 14.09
CA ASP A 46 6.89 2.25 14.75
C ASP A 46 6.58 2.88 16.10
N VAL A 47 5.31 3.22 16.35
CA VAL A 47 4.84 3.79 17.62
C VAL A 47 3.77 2.86 18.19
N PRO A 48 4.17 1.84 18.97
CA PRO A 48 3.26 0.82 19.46
C PRO A 48 2.09 1.34 20.31
N ASN A 49 2.26 2.48 20.97
CA ASN A 49 1.24 3.12 21.79
C ASN A 49 0.33 4.10 21.02
N ALA A 50 0.54 4.31 19.72
CA ALA A 50 -0.37 5.08 18.90
C ALA A 50 -1.65 4.28 18.63
N SER A 51 -2.76 4.72 19.23
CA SER A 51 -4.08 4.08 19.12
C SER A 51 -4.97 4.72 18.06
N MET A 52 -4.67 5.96 17.65
CA MET A 52 -5.49 6.68 16.67
C MET A 52 -4.63 7.35 15.62
N MET A 53 -5.08 7.29 14.37
CA MET A 53 -4.55 8.07 13.25
C MET A 53 -5.69 8.78 12.53
N VAL A 54 -5.48 10.05 12.21
CA VAL A 54 -6.38 10.84 11.39
C VAL A 54 -5.63 11.28 10.14
N ILE A 55 -6.09 10.86 8.97
CA ILE A 55 -5.49 11.23 7.69
C ILE A 55 -6.38 12.30 7.06
N MET A 56 -5.88 13.52 7.03
CA MET A 56 -6.57 14.65 6.38
C MET A 56 -6.33 14.61 4.88
N ASP A 57 -7.30 15.11 4.10
CA ASP A 57 -7.26 15.07 2.62
C ASP A 57 -6.92 13.65 2.09
N ALA A 58 -7.56 12.64 2.65
CA ALA A 58 -7.25 11.24 2.38
C ALA A 58 -7.42 10.86 0.90
N ASP A 59 -8.25 11.58 0.16
CA ASP A 59 -8.48 11.43 -1.28
C ASP A 59 -7.23 11.74 -2.14
N ARG A 60 -6.24 12.43 -1.59
CA ARG A 60 -4.96 12.72 -2.26
C ARG A 60 -3.94 11.58 -2.16
N PHE A 61 -4.21 10.58 -1.34
CA PHE A 61 -3.32 9.44 -1.13
C PHE A 61 -3.71 8.26 -2.02
N GLY A 62 -2.73 7.51 -2.46
CA GLY A 62 -2.94 6.21 -3.11
C GLY A 62 -3.36 5.13 -2.11
N VAL A 63 -3.99 4.06 -2.61
CA VAL A 63 -4.43 2.91 -1.78
C VAL A 63 -3.27 2.34 -0.97
N SER A 64 -2.13 2.13 -1.61
CA SER A 64 -0.92 1.57 -0.95
C SER A 64 -0.41 2.47 0.17
N GLN A 65 -0.42 3.80 -0.01
CA GLN A 65 0.00 4.76 1.01
C GLN A 65 -0.96 4.75 2.21
N LEU A 66 -2.28 4.78 1.96
CA LEU A 66 -3.29 4.70 3.01
C LEU A 66 -3.18 3.40 3.80
N HIS A 67 -2.94 2.27 3.12
CA HIS A 67 -2.73 0.99 3.77
C HIS A 67 -1.47 0.99 4.67
N GLN A 68 -0.36 1.55 4.20
CA GLN A 68 0.86 1.68 4.99
C GLN A 68 0.67 2.58 6.21
N LEU A 69 0.00 3.74 6.04
CA LEU A 69 -0.30 4.66 7.15
C LEU A 69 -1.20 3.99 8.18
N ARG A 70 -2.31 3.35 7.75
CA ARG A 70 -3.20 2.62 8.65
C ARG A 70 -2.46 1.55 9.46
N GLY A 71 -1.52 0.85 8.83
CA GLY A 71 -0.69 -0.16 9.50
C GLY A 71 0.27 0.38 10.56
N ARG A 72 0.34 1.70 10.78
CA ARG A 72 1.19 2.31 11.81
C ARG A 72 0.52 2.45 13.17
N VAL A 73 -0.79 2.24 13.27
CA VAL A 73 -1.54 2.29 14.53
C VAL A 73 -2.12 0.91 14.87
N GLY A 74 -2.39 0.67 16.15
CA GLY A 74 -2.97 -0.58 16.62
C GLY A 74 -1.97 -1.75 16.67
N ARG A 75 -0.68 -1.47 16.77
CA ARG A 75 0.37 -2.50 16.94
C ARG A 75 0.61 -2.90 18.40
N GLY A 76 0.03 -2.16 19.33
CA GLY A 76 0.07 -2.45 20.76
C GLY A 76 -1.07 -3.36 21.19
N SER A 77 -1.32 -3.40 22.51
CA SER A 77 -2.42 -4.17 23.13
C SER A 77 -3.80 -3.55 22.89
N ALA A 78 -3.88 -2.27 22.48
CA ALA A 78 -5.13 -1.59 22.19
C ALA A 78 -5.46 -1.64 20.69
N PRO A 79 -6.75 -1.77 20.32
CA PRO A 79 -7.15 -1.70 18.92
C PRO A 79 -6.83 -0.32 18.33
N GLY A 80 -6.36 -0.29 17.08
CA GLY A 80 -6.08 0.95 16.36
C GLY A 80 -7.31 1.48 15.63
N LEU A 81 -7.50 2.80 15.66
CA LEU A 81 -8.51 3.50 14.87
C LEU A 81 -7.81 4.38 13.82
N CYS A 82 -8.17 4.20 12.55
CA CYS A 82 -7.71 5.06 11.47
C CYS A 82 -8.91 5.77 10.83
N LEU A 83 -8.94 7.10 10.90
CA LEU A 83 -9.96 7.94 10.32
C LEU A 83 -9.45 8.56 9.01
N LEU A 84 -10.18 8.35 7.93
CA LEU A 84 -9.91 8.94 6.62
C LEU A 84 -10.85 10.14 6.43
N VAL A 85 -10.29 11.35 6.42
CA VAL A 85 -11.04 12.60 6.27
C VAL A 85 -10.86 13.11 4.85
N SER A 86 -11.96 13.34 4.13
CA SER A 86 -11.97 13.81 2.75
C SER A 86 -13.12 14.77 2.51
N SER A 87 -12.91 15.69 1.58
CA SER A 87 -13.98 16.56 1.00
C SER A 87 -14.47 16.07 -0.36
N ALA A 88 -14.04 14.88 -0.79
CA ALA A 88 -14.47 14.30 -2.07
C ALA A 88 -15.97 13.98 -2.06
N GLN A 89 -16.62 14.12 -3.22
CA GLN A 89 -18.03 13.78 -3.39
C GLN A 89 -18.26 12.27 -3.21
N GLU A 90 -19.40 11.87 -2.65
CA GLU A 90 -19.70 10.47 -2.31
C GLU A 90 -19.56 9.50 -3.48
N ASP A 91 -20.01 9.89 -4.68
CA ASP A 91 -19.96 9.04 -5.88
C ASP A 91 -18.66 9.17 -6.67
N SER A 92 -17.68 9.92 -6.17
CA SER A 92 -16.41 10.11 -6.87
C SER A 92 -15.53 8.86 -6.82
N PRO A 93 -14.67 8.64 -7.83
CA PRO A 93 -13.67 7.56 -7.81
C PRO A 93 -12.74 7.64 -6.59
N ALA A 94 -12.49 8.86 -6.11
CA ALA A 94 -11.72 9.09 -4.90
C ALA A 94 -12.42 8.50 -3.66
N MET A 95 -13.73 8.75 -3.50
CA MET A 95 -14.50 8.21 -2.38
C MET A 95 -14.64 6.69 -2.47
N GLN A 96 -14.89 6.14 -3.66
CA GLN A 96 -14.91 4.68 -3.87
C GLN A 96 -13.58 4.03 -3.42
N ARG A 97 -12.45 4.66 -3.73
CA ARG A 97 -11.13 4.22 -3.27
C ARG A 97 -11.01 4.24 -1.76
N LEU A 98 -11.42 5.32 -1.10
CA LEU A 98 -11.39 5.43 0.36
C LEU A 98 -12.27 4.38 1.03
N ASN A 99 -13.47 4.14 0.49
CA ASN A 99 -14.38 3.11 0.97
C ASN A 99 -13.76 1.71 0.83
N SER A 100 -13.07 1.44 -0.26
CA SER A 100 -12.35 0.18 -0.45
C SER A 100 -11.26 -0.01 0.60
N VAL A 101 -10.49 1.04 0.89
CA VAL A 101 -9.46 0.98 1.95
C VAL A 101 -10.09 0.80 3.33
N ALA A 102 -11.24 1.39 3.59
CA ALA A 102 -11.96 1.25 4.88
C ALA A 102 -12.55 -0.16 5.06
N ALA A 103 -13.00 -0.79 3.97
CA ALA A 103 -13.72 -2.07 4.00
C ALA A 103 -12.85 -3.29 4.26
N THR A 104 -11.56 -3.28 3.87
CA THR A 104 -10.69 -4.45 4.00
C THR A 104 -9.36 -4.13 4.66
N LEU A 105 -8.84 -5.12 5.40
CA LEU A 105 -7.48 -5.11 5.96
C LEU A 105 -6.50 -5.93 5.11
N ASP A 106 -7.01 -6.66 4.11
CA ASP A 106 -6.20 -7.50 3.25
C ASP A 106 -5.38 -6.64 2.26
N GLY A 107 -4.06 -6.68 2.43
CA GLY A 107 -3.13 -5.94 1.58
C GLY A 107 -3.10 -6.44 0.13
N PHE A 108 -3.40 -7.72 -0.13
CA PHE A 108 -3.47 -8.27 -1.49
C PHE A 108 -4.72 -7.77 -2.21
N GLU A 109 -5.86 -7.75 -1.52
CA GLU A 109 -7.09 -7.20 -2.06
C GLU A 109 -6.93 -5.71 -2.38
N LEU A 110 -6.32 -4.94 -1.49
CA LEU A 110 -6.03 -3.52 -1.71
C LEU A 110 -5.06 -3.30 -2.89
N ALA A 111 -4.06 -4.15 -3.05
CA ALA A 111 -3.15 -4.08 -4.19
C ALA A 111 -3.88 -4.36 -5.51
N ARG A 112 -4.84 -5.29 -5.52
CA ARG A 112 -5.69 -5.58 -6.67
C ARG A 112 -6.57 -4.38 -7.04
N ILE A 113 -7.22 -3.77 -6.05
CA ILE A 113 -8.04 -2.56 -6.22
C ILE A 113 -7.20 -1.40 -6.78
N ASP A 114 -6.01 -1.16 -6.23
CA ASP A 114 -5.09 -0.11 -6.72
C ASP A 114 -4.70 -0.34 -8.20
N LEU A 115 -4.46 -1.60 -8.56
CA LEU A 115 -4.10 -1.97 -9.92
C LEU A 115 -5.27 -1.80 -10.90
N GLU A 116 -6.50 -2.13 -10.49
CA GLU A 116 -7.73 -1.91 -11.27
C GLU A 116 -7.97 -0.43 -11.53
N GLN A 117 -7.90 0.39 -10.50
CA GLN A 117 -8.12 1.84 -10.62
C GLN A 117 -7.05 2.55 -11.45
N ARG A 118 -5.80 2.11 -11.40
CA ARG A 118 -4.73 2.66 -12.24
C ARG A 118 -4.96 2.36 -13.72
N LYS A 119 -5.56 1.21 -14.05
CA LYS A 119 -5.89 0.88 -15.44
C LYS A 119 -7.06 1.68 -15.97
N GLU A 120 -8.05 1.96 -15.17
CA GLU A 120 -9.17 2.84 -15.56
C GLU A 120 -8.69 4.29 -15.78
N GLY A 121 -7.77 4.77 -14.95
CA GLY A 121 -7.16 6.08 -15.11
C GLY A 121 -6.30 6.23 -16.38
N ASP A 122 -5.64 5.14 -16.80
CA ASP A 122 -4.80 5.11 -18.00
C ASP A 122 -5.63 5.06 -19.30
N VAL A 123 -6.86 4.57 -19.24
CA VAL A 123 -7.81 4.54 -20.37
C VAL A 123 -8.44 5.91 -20.60
N LEU A 124 -8.59 6.74 -19.58
CA LEU A 124 -9.29 8.04 -19.64
C LEU A 124 -8.37 9.25 -19.76
N GLY A 125 -7.08 9.17 -19.62
CA GLY A 125 -6.25 10.36 -19.70
C GLY A 125 -4.73 10.18 -19.71
N ARG A 126 -4.16 10.46 -20.84
CA ARG A 126 -2.78 10.93 -21.09
C ARG A 126 -1.65 10.10 -20.48
N SER A 127 -1.07 9.31 -21.38
CA SER A 127 0.31 8.83 -21.32
C SER A 127 1.24 9.76 -20.55
N GLN A 128 1.66 9.38 -19.34
CA GLN A 128 2.98 9.76 -18.84
C GLN A 128 3.52 8.69 -17.87
N SER A 129 4.60 8.06 -18.34
CA SER A 129 5.67 7.40 -17.59
C SER A 129 5.29 6.36 -16.52
N GLY A 130 4.48 5.38 -16.88
CA GLY A 130 4.55 4.06 -16.27
C GLY A 130 5.25 3.15 -17.27
N GLY A 131 6.38 2.56 -16.90
CA GLY A 131 7.11 1.67 -17.79
C GLY A 131 6.17 0.61 -18.36
N LYS A 132 6.13 0.47 -19.68
CA LYS A 132 5.40 -0.63 -20.35
C LYS A 132 5.81 -1.91 -19.67
N SER A 133 4.84 -2.65 -19.14
CA SER A 133 5.10 -4.00 -18.65
C SER A 133 5.95 -4.73 -19.70
N HIS A 134 7.15 -5.17 -19.33
CA HIS A 134 8.03 -5.95 -20.22
C HIS A 134 7.41 -7.29 -20.60
N LEU A 135 6.31 -7.68 -19.97
CA LEU A 135 5.52 -8.85 -20.27
C LEU A 135 4.51 -8.49 -21.37
N ARG A 136 4.92 -8.68 -22.63
CA ARG A 136 4.10 -8.36 -23.82
C ARG A 136 2.76 -9.12 -23.88
N LEU A 137 2.63 -10.24 -23.21
CA LEU A 137 1.54 -11.19 -23.37
C LEU A 137 0.71 -11.40 -22.09
N LEU A 138 1.18 -10.97 -20.92
CA LEU A 138 0.53 -11.25 -19.64
C LEU A 138 -0.10 -10.00 -19.06
N ARG A 139 -1.41 -10.04 -18.82
CA ARG A 139 -2.14 -9.00 -18.09
C ARG A 139 -2.49 -9.57 -16.71
N VAL A 140 -1.85 -9.05 -15.65
CA VAL A 140 -1.92 -9.61 -14.29
C VAL A 140 -3.35 -9.88 -13.82
N LEU A 141 -4.31 -9.00 -14.11
CA LEU A 141 -5.70 -9.18 -13.70
C LEU A 141 -6.52 -10.10 -14.61
N ARG A 142 -6.19 -10.16 -15.90
CA ARG A 142 -6.90 -11.00 -16.86
C ARG A 142 -6.42 -12.44 -16.83
N ASP A 143 -5.14 -12.61 -16.50
CA ASP A 143 -4.44 -13.89 -16.62
C ASP A 143 -4.07 -14.43 -15.23
N GLU A 144 -4.79 -14.03 -14.16
CA GLU A 144 -4.57 -14.46 -12.77
C GLU A 144 -4.56 -15.99 -12.65
N SER A 145 -5.54 -16.66 -13.26
CA SER A 145 -5.60 -18.12 -13.26
C SER A 145 -4.39 -18.76 -13.95
N LEU A 146 -3.84 -18.13 -14.98
CA LEU A 146 -2.65 -18.59 -15.66
C LEU A 146 -1.39 -18.39 -14.81
N ILE A 147 -1.34 -17.30 -14.05
CA ILE A 147 -0.25 -17.02 -13.11
C ILE A 147 -0.25 -18.06 -11.99
N ASP A 148 -1.41 -18.40 -11.44
CA ASP A 148 -1.53 -19.39 -10.38
C ASP A 148 -1.15 -20.79 -10.89
N GLN A 149 -1.62 -21.18 -12.08
CA GLN A 149 -1.20 -22.43 -12.72
C GLN A 149 0.31 -22.47 -12.96
N ALA A 150 0.90 -21.36 -13.43
CA ALA A 150 2.35 -21.28 -13.64
C ALA A 150 3.12 -21.40 -12.30
N ARG A 151 2.60 -20.81 -11.21
CA ARG A 151 3.18 -20.95 -9.88
C ARG A 151 3.12 -22.38 -9.37
N GLU A 152 1.99 -23.07 -9.53
CA GLU A 152 1.86 -24.48 -9.13
C GLU A 152 2.83 -25.37 -9.90
N VAL A 153 2.96 -25.15 -11.20
CA VAL A 153 3.91 -25.89 -12.05
C VAL A 153 5.35 -25.62 -11.61
N ALA A 154 5.70 -24.36 -11.33
CA ALA A 154 7.01 -24.00 -10.86
C ALA A 154 7.35 -24.67 -9.51
N VAL A 155 6.40 -24.73 -8.58
CA VAL A 155 6.57 -25.44 -7.30
C VAL A 155 6.77 -26.94 -7.51
N LYS A 156 6.04 -27.57 -8.45
CA LYS A 156 6.23 -28.98 -8.79
C LYS A 156 7.61 -29.24 -9.39
N ILE A 157 8.06 -28.39 -10.31
CA ILE A 157 9.40 -28.47 -10.91
C ILE A 157 10.49 -28.34 -9.83
N LEU A 158 10.36 -27.35 -8.93
CA LEU A 158 11.31 -27.15 -7.83
C LEU A 158 11.44 -28.37 -6.90
N LYS A 159 10.33 -29.09 -6.68
CA LYS A 159 10.34 -30.31 -5.86
C LYS A 159 11.01 -31.48 -6.55
N THR A 160 10.89 -31.58 -7.88
CA THR A 160 11.43 -32.69 -8.68
C THR A 160 12.84 -32.43 -9.18
N ASP A 161 13.19 -31.18 -9.45
CA ASP A 161 14.52 -30.75 -9.91
C ASP A 161 14.99 -29.47 -9.18
N PRO A 162 15.44 -29.57 -7.92
CA PRO A 162 15.88 -28.41 -7.14
C PRO A 162 17.07 -27.67 -7.73
N LYS A 163 17.81 -28.28 -8.67
CA LYS A 163 19.01 -27.70 -9.30
C LYS A 163 18.74 -27.12 -10.70
N TYR A 164 17.48 -27.10 -11.15
CA TYR A 164 17.13 -26.62 -12.49
C TYR A 164 17.94 -27.27 -13.63
N THR A 165 18.20 -28.56 -13.51
CA THR A 165 18.99 -29.29 -14.50
C THR A 165 18.18 -29.65 -15.74
N LEU A 166 16.84 -29.60 -15.66
CA LEU A 166 15.95 -29.76 -16.81
C LEU A 166 16.11 -28.56 -17.75
N LYS A 167 16.64 -28.81 -18.95
CA LYS A 167 16.68 -27.81 -20.01
C LYS A 167 15.25 -27.42 -20.37
N THR A 168 14.87 -26.19 -20.12
CA THR A 168 13.52 -25.62 -20.36
C THR A 168 13.13 -25.57 -21.83
N ASP A 169 14.03 -25.88 -22.75
CA ASP A 169 13.81 -25.77 -24.20
C ASP A 169 12.73 -26.70 -24.76
N SER A 170 12.35 -27.75 -24.02
CA SER A 170 11.36 -28.74 -24.53
C SER A 170 9.91 -28.48 -24.09
N ILE A 171 9.69 -27.63 -23.08
CA ILE A 171 8.35 -27.46 -22.48
C ILE A 171 7.59 -26.27 -23.07
N PHE A 172 8.27 -25.21 -23.47
CA PHE A 172 7.63 -23.96 -23.93
C PHE A 172 7.47 -23.83 -25.44
N LEU A 173 8.20 -24.55 -26.26
CA LEU A 173 8.18 -24.39 -27.72
C LEU A 173 7.17 -25.28 -28.49
N LYS A 174 6.45 -26.17 -27.80
CA LYS A 174 5.49 -27.08 -28.49
C LYS A 174 4.09 -26.47 -28.70
N LYS A 175 3.76 -25.31 -28.17
CA LYS A 175 2.42 -24.70 -28.26
C LYS A 175 2.28 -23.55 -29.26
N GLU A 176 3.36 -23.06 -29.86
CA GLU A 176 3.30 -21.92 -30.81
C GLU A 176 3.26 -22.31 -32.31
N ARG A 177 3.06 -23.58 -32.63
CA ARG A 177 2.85 -23.99 -34.04
C ARG A 177 1.44 -24.50 -34.26
N LYS A 178 0.44 -23.66 -34.09
CA LYS A 178 -0.88 -23.76 -34.73
C LYS A 178 -1.52 -22.39 -34.71
N ILE A 179 -1.18 -21.54 -35.64
CA ILE A 179 -2.02 -20.53 -36.27
C ILE A 179 -2.02 -20.84 -37.78
#